data_1f522647902cd90d729017b09837473e
#
_entry.id   1f522647902cd90d729017b09837473e
#
_cell.length_a   1.000
_cell.length_b   1.000
_cell.length_c   1.000
_cell.angle_alpha   90.00
_cell.angle_beta   90.00
_cell.angle_gamma   90.00
#
_symmetry.space_group_name_H-M   'P 1'
#
loop_
_entity.id
_entity.type
_entity.pdbx_description
1 polymer ?
#
loop_
_entity_poly.entity_id
_entity_poly.type
_entity_poly.pdbx_seq_one_letter_code
_entity_poly.pdbx_strand_id
1 'polypeptide(L)'
;MPALNKRWTSSLSIAAVFLFCLVLLHNNSSPRPLPLPQSRFSRSQCPATPPSPAYTRSNPDEGFSWRDIPVQFPVSDLISLPSSKSNTLPSIQARFTPPTLERETLRKARQSAIKTTFQRAWHNYEKHAWKADELRPLSGGSRNNFGGWGATLVDNLDTLLIMDMHDEFERAVSALLDVDFSPHSSSQSTINVFETTIRYLGGFIAAYDLSGCSDVRLLDKAVQIADMIYASFDTPNRMPVTRWNPHKAAGGETQAPAANGIIAELASSSLELTRLSQLTGDMRYFDAISRITDKLDEQAGKTRVPGMWPVGIDVQKPDFTRSSTFSFGGMADSAYEYLPKEFQLLAGDAATGRAQQYRRLAENALSAGSDYLLFRPMVPDHADILLPGIGHATARNEVQLETRSEHLACFVGGMYALAGKLFPDSKADFLATGKRLTDGCIWFYKNSPLGIMPEMFSVSQCPRRTECVWDDTKEDVYTYVRDKNYKLRPEALESVFYLWRITGDEVYRDAAWDMFQAIDAVTKTQFANAAVRDVTVGKKDVEMEDSMESFWMAETLKYLYLIFSEPELVSLDEFVFNTEAHPFRIPR
;
A
#
# COMPACT_ATOMS: atom_id res chain seq x y z
N MET A 1 42.74 44.25 -70.13
CA MET A 1 41.64 43.65 -69.39
C MET A 1 42.12 42.42 -68.65
N PRO A 2 42.18 42.44 -67.31
CA PRO A 2 42.80 41.38 -66.55
C PRO A 2 41.77 40.28 -66.21
N ALA A 3 42.29 39.04 -66.25
CA ALA A 3 41.61 37.82 -65.91
C ALA A 3 41.25 37.76 -64.41
N LEU A 4 39.97 37.65 -64.05
CA LEU A 4 39.50 37.45 -62.68
C LEU A 4 39.78 36.03 -62.18
N ASN A 5 40.33 35.98 -61.02
CA ASN A 5 40.87 34.88 -60.29
C ASN A 5 39.88 33.72 -60.06
N LYS A 6 40.14 32.57 -60.68
CA LYS A 6 39.44 31.28 -60.45
C LYS A 6 39.70 30.68 -59.01
N ARG A 7 40.50 31.33 -58.17
CA ARG A 7 40.85 30.83 -56.82
C ARG A 7 39.89 31.17 -55.69
N TRP A 8 39.00 32.16 -55.87
CA TRP A 8 38.06 32.56 -54.81
C TRP A 8 36.76 31.77 -54.78
N THR A 9 36.34 31.18 -55.87
CA THR A 9 35.11 30.36 -55.95
C THR A 9 35.31 29.00 -55.32
N SER A 10 36.49 28.42 -55.30
CA SER A 10 36.78 27.12 -54.66
C SER A 10 36.84 27.21 -53.12
N SER A 11 37.30 28.34 -52.56
CA SER A 11 37.38 28.53 -51.10
C SER A 11 36.00 28.77 -50.46
N LEU A 12 35.09 29.46 -51.15
CA LEU A 12 33.71 29.64 -50.70
C LEU A 12 32.90 28.34 -50.74
N SER A 13 33.11 27.50 -51.76
CA SER A 13 32.47 26.20 -51.86
C SER A 13 32.93 25.24 -50.77
N ILE A 14 34.22 25.22 -50.42
CA ILE A 14 34.76 24.37 -49.33
C ILE A 14 34.24 24.84 -47.96
N ALA A 15 34.18 26.15 -47.71
CA ALA A 15 33.62 26.71 -46.47
C ALA A 15 32.14 26.41 -46.32
N ALA A 16 31.34 26.47 -47.40
CA ALA A 16 29.92 26.12 -47.40
C ALA A 16 29.68 24.61 -47.13
N VAL A 17 30.50 23.74 -47.70
CA VAL A 17 30.45 22.30 -47.46
C VAL A 17 30.88 21.99 -46.01
N PHE A 18 31.90 22.65 -45.47
CA PHE A 18 32.32 22.49 -44.06
C PHE A 18 31.25 22.97 -43.08
N LEU A 19 30.59 24.09 -43.37
CA LEU A 19 29.49 24.61 -42.56
C LEU A 19 28.26 23.67 -42.62
N PHE A 20 27.95 23.14 -43.80
CA PHE A 20 26.86 22.15 -43.97
C PHE A 20 27.15 20.83 -43.29
N CYS A 21 28.40 20.35 -43.34
CA CYS A 21 28.83 19.18 -42.57
C CYS A 21 28.80 19.41 -41.07
N LEU A 22 29.18 20.59 -40.57
CA LEU A 22 29.07 20.95 -39.16
C LEU A 22 27.62 21.06 -38.69
N VAL A 23 26.71 21.59 -39.51
CA VAL A 23 25.27 21.62 -39.23
C VAL A 23 24.66 20.23 -39.24
N LEU A 24 25.06 19.35 -40.16
CA LEU A 24 24.64 17.95 -40.17
C LEU A 24 25.20 17.15 -38.99
N LEU A 25 26.43 17.40 -38.57
CA LEU A 25 27.03 16.81 -37.38
C LEU A 25 26.39 17.32 -36.09
N HIS A 26 25.96 18.59 -36.08
CA HIS A 26 25.25 19.17 -34.93
C HIS A 26 23.78 18.70 -34.83
N ASN A 27 23.11 18.47 -35.98
CA ASN A 27 21.76 17.90 -36.03
C ASN A 27 21.71 16.40 -35.85
N ASN A 28 22.84 15.67 -36.04
CA ASN A 28 22.94 14.22 -35.80
C ASN A 28 23.52 13.88 -34.41
N SER A 29 23.82 14.85 -33.56
CA SER A 29 24.04 14.57 -32.15
C SER A 29 22.69 14.23 -31.53
N SER A 30 22.38 12.95 -31.46
CA SER A 30 21.30 12.42 -30.61
C SER A 30 21.43 13.12 -29.25
N PRO A 31 20.35 13.71 -28.70
CA PRO A 31 20.45 14.31 -27.38
C PRO A 31 21.01 13.24 -26.44
N ARG A 32 22.13 13.54 -25.78
CA ARG A 32 22.68 12.66 -24.76
C ARG A 32 21.55 12.43 -23.77
N PRO A 33 21.21 11.17 -23.43
CA PRO A 33 20.22 10.90 -22.41
C PRO A 33 20.63 11.67 -21.15
N LEU A 34 19.70 12.43 -20.60
CA LEU A 34 19.91 13.11 -19.33
C LEU A 34 20.26 12.02 -18.30
N PRO A 35 21.27 12.24 -17.44
CA PRO A 35 21.55 11.31 -16.37
C PRO A 35 20.28 11.14 -15.54
N LEU A 36 19.92 9.89 -15.26
CA LEU A 36 18.79 9.56 -14.38
C LEU A 36 19.03 10.28 -13.04
N PRO A 37 18.03 10.99 -12.49
CA PRO A 37 18.17 11.66 -11.21
C PRO A 37 18.49 10.61 -10.16
N GLN A 38 19.47 10.90 -9.30
CA GLN A 38 19.75 10.06 -8.15
C GLN A 38 18.54 10.11 -7.20
N SER A 39 18.17 8.97 -6.62
CA SER A 39 17.11 8.89 -5.62
C SER A 39 17.35 9.94 -4.51
N ARG A 40 16.33 10.73 -4.19
CA ARG A 40 16.37 11.70 -3.07
C ARG A 40 16.59 10.97 -1.74
N PHE A 41 16.13 9.75 -1.66
CA PHE A 41 16.23 8.88 -0.48
C PHE A 41 17.42 7.92 -0.65
N SER A 42 18.65 8.45 -0.60
CA SER A 42 19.88 7.67 -0.82
C SER A 42 20.03 6.51 0.18
N ARG A 43 20.50 5.36 -0.32
CA ARG A 43 20.74 4.13 0.45
C ARG A 43 21.75 4.26 1.60
N SER A 44 22.61 5.28 1.56
CA SER A 44 23.71 5.42 2.50
C SER A 44 23.33 6.06 3.84
N GLN A 45 22.07 6.44 4.04
CA GLN A 45 21.65 7.23 5.20
C GLN A 45 21.13 6.41 6.38
N CYS A 46 20.53 5.22 6.15
CA CYS A 46 20.10 4.38 7.26
C CYS A 46 21.23 3.44 7.73
N PRO A 47 21.49 3.33 9.05
CA PRO A 47 22.44 2.37 9.57
C PRO A 47 22.13 0.94 9.14
N ALA A 48 23.16 0.17 8.78
CA ALA A 48 23.02 -1.24 8.42
C ALA A 48 22.69 -2.14 9.62
N THR A 49 22.94 -1.66 10.81
CA THR A 49 22.70 -2.34 12.09
C THR A 49 22.01 -1.40 13.06
N PRO A 50 21.01 -1.89 13.81
CA PRO A 50 20.39 -1.08 14.85
C PRO A 50 21.43 -0.66 15.89
N PRO A 51 21.25 0.52 16.52
CA PRO A 51 22.10 0.90 17.63
C PRO A 51 22.05 -0.18 18.72
N SER A 52 23.20 -0.67 19.13
CA SER A 52 23.32 -1.66 20.22
C SER A 52 23.80 -0.95 21.49
N PRO A 53 23.23 -1.23 22.63
CA PRO A 53 22.14 -2.17 22.97
C PRO A 53 20.77 -1.68 22.50
N ALA A 54 19.75 -2.54 22.59
CA ALA A 54 18.38 -2.23 22.18
C ALA A 54 17.99 -0.78 22.48
N TYR A 55 17.40 -0.12 21.48
CA TYR A 55 17.02 1.28 21.55
C TYR A 55 16.31 1.60 22.88
N THR A 56 16.82 2.57 23.61
CA THR A 56 16.17 3.12 24.79
C THR A 56 15.66 4.51 24.43
N ARG A 57 14.41 4.80 24.82
CA ARG A 57 13.78 6.11 24.62
C ARG A 57 14.74 7.23 25.06
N SER A 58 14.82 8.30 24.26
CA SER A 58 15.76 9.42 24.49
C SER A 58 15.50 10.16 25.80
N ASN A 59 14.27 10.08 26.32
CA ASN A 59 13.90 10.68 27.62
C ASN A 59 13.02 9.70 28.44
N PRO A 60 13.61 8.72 29.16
CA PRO A 60 12.87 7.70 29.89
C PRO A 60 12.09 8.24 31.10
N ASP A 61 12.39 9.45 31.58
CA ASP A 61 11.82 10.00 32.82
C ASP A 61 10.58 10.89 32.61
N GLU A 62 10.13 11.11 31.34
CA GLU A 62 8.97 11.94 31.04
C GLU A 62 7.74 11.13 30.67
N GLY A 63 6.74 11.12 31.55
CA GLY A 63 5.38 10.66 31.29
C GLY A 63 5.16 9.15 31.44
N PHE A 64 3.98 8.69 31.02
CA PHE A 64 3.57 7.29 31.08
C PHE A 64 4.34 6.42 30.08
N SER A 65 4.74 5.21 30.51
CA SER A 65 5.38 4.21 29.67
C SER A 65 4.65 2.86 29.76
N TRP A 66 4.26 2.32 28.59
CA TRP A 66 3.68 0.98 28.53
C TRP A 66 4.66 -0.13 28.94
N ARG A 67 5.97 0.12 28.90
CA ARG A 67 7.02 -0.82 29.37
C ARG A 67 7.01 -1.02 30.88
N ASP A 68 6.48 -0.04 31.62
CA ASP A 68 6.45 -0.09 33.09
C ASP A 68 5.25 -0.88 33.62
N ILE A 69 4.29 -1.22 32.74
CA ILE A 69 3.15 -2.07 33.10
C ILE A 69 3.63 -3.53 33.27
N PRO A 70 3.35 -4.16 34.43
CA PRO A 70 3.73 -5.55 34.68
C PRO A 70 3.11 -6.50 33.65
N VAL A 71 3.96 -7.29 32.99
CA VAL A 71 3.53 -8.30 32.00
C VAL A 71 3.02 -9.53 32.76
N GLN A 72 1.77 -9.96 32.47
CA GLN A 72 1.15 -11.12 33.11
C GLN A 72 1.59 -12.45 32.48
N PHE A 73 1.87 -12.45 31.19
CA PHE A 73 2.28 -13.64 30.41
C PHE A 73 3.65 -13.37 29.74
N PRO A 74 4.75 -13.35 30.51
CA PRO A 74 6.08 -13.05 29.96
C PRO A 74 6.56 -14.15 29.01
N VAL A 75 7.36 -13.75 28.01
CA VAL A 75 8.04 -14.66 27.08
C VAL A 75 9.50 -14.79 27.49
N SER A 76 9.95 -16.02 27.73
CA SER A 76 11.34 -16.31 28.12
C SER A 76 12.29 -16.35 26.93
N ASP A 77 11.84 -16.94 25.80
CA ASP A 77 12.66 -17.19 24.62
C ASP A 77 12.08 -16.42 23.42
N LEU A 78 12.71 -15.30 23.09
CA LEU A 78 12.30 -14.46 21.97
C LEU A 78 12.81 -15.01 20.63
N ILE A 79 11.92 -15.08 19.65
CA ILE A 79 12.28 -15.35 18.26
C ILE A 79 12.99 -14.10 17.72
N SER A 80 14.22 -14.31 17.22
CA SER A 80 15.05 -13.22 16.72
C SER A 80 14.95 -13.07 15.21
N LEU A 81 15.21 -11.84 14.73
CA LEU A 81 15.38 -11.55 13.30
C LEU A 81 16.48 -12.44 12.70
N PRO A 82 16.35 -12.79 11.42
CA PRO A 82 17.41 -13.43 10.68
C PRO A 82 18.72 -12.64 10.75
N SER A 83 19.82 -13.31 11.05
CA SER A 83 21.16 -12.68 11.20
C SER A 83 21.96 -12.66 9.90
N SER A 84 21.48 -13.30 8.82
CA SER A 84 22.23 -13.40 7.59
C SER A 84 22.21 -12.11 6.78
N LYS A 85 23.39 -11.74 6.29
CA LYS A 85 23.53 -10.63 5.35
C LYS A 85 23.15 -11.12 3.95
N SER A 86 22.08 -10.54 3.43
CA SER A 86 21.78 -10.45 2.00
C SER A 86 21.63 -11.76 1.22
N ASN A 87 20.41 -12.08 0.94
CA ASN A 87 20.11 -12.71 -0.33
C ASN A 87 19.79 -11.61 -1.37
N THR A 88 20.14 -11.87 -2.60
CA THR A 88 19.79 -10.99 -3.72
C THR A 88 18.33 -11.22 -4.05
N LEU A 89 17.46 -10.30 -3.62
CA LEU A 89 16.11 -10.25 -4.15
C LEU A 89 16.16 -10.06 -5.67
N PRO A 90 15.25 -10.68 -6.43
CA PRO A 90 15.10 -10.34 -7.84
C PRO A 90 14.75 -8.86 -8.00
N SER A 91 15.17 -8.26 -9.12
CA SER A 91 14.73 -6.89 -9.43
C SER A 91 13.24 -6.87 -9.72
N ILE A 92 12.52 -6.02 -9.03
CA ILE A 92 11.08 -5.87 -9.13
C ILE A 92 10.73 -4.88 -10.23
N GLN A 93 11.38 -3.71 -10.21
CA GLN A 93 11.09 -2.65 -11.17
C GLN A 93 11.60 -2.98 -12.58
N ALA A 94 10.86 -2.49 -13.57
CA ALA A 94 11.31 -2.47 -14.96
C ALA A 94 12.58 -1.61 -15.11
N ARG A 95 13.35 -1.89 -16.15
CA ARG A 95 14.41 -0.99 -16.59
C ARG A 95 13.80 0.14 -17.41
N PHE A 96 13.72 1.31 -16.83
CA PHE A 96 13.18 2.47 -17.50
C PHE A 96 14.24 3.12 -18.42
N THR A 97 13.79 3.54 -19.60
CA THR A 97 14.60 4.35 -20.50
C THR A 97 14.25 5.84 -20.28
N PRO A 98 15.23 6.77 -20.44
CA PRO A 98 14.94 8.19 -20.33
C PRO A 98 13.76 8.59 -21.25
N PRO A 99 12.77 9.32 -20.73
CA PRO A 99 11.62 9.73 -21.52
C PRO A 99 12.00 10.80 -22.56
N THR A 100 11.20 10.93 -23.61
CA THR A 100 11.29 12.10 -24.52
C THR A 100 10.91 13.38 -23.76
N LEU A 101 11.34 14.53 -24.26
CA LEU A 101 11.00 15.83 -23.66
C LEU A 101 9.47 16.05 -23.56
N GLU A 102 8.72 15.62 -24.57
CA GLU A 102 7.26 15.72 -24.59
C GLU A 102 6.62 14.87 -23.47
N ARG A 103 7.03 13.60 -23.35
CA ARG A 103 6.55 12.70 -22.28
C ARG A 103 6.92 13.22 -20.89
N GLU A 104 8.13 13.74 -20.74
CA GLU A 104 8.58 14.31 -19.49
C GLU A 104 7.78 15.57 -19.10
N THR A 105 7.47 16.42 -20.08
CA THR A 105 6.64 17.62 -19.87
C THR A 105 5.22 17.22 -19.44
N LEU A 106 4.63 16.23 -20.11
CA LEU A 106 3.29 15.70 -19.76
C LEU A 106 3.30 15.07 -18.36
N ARG A 107 4.29 14.24 -18.05
CA ARG A 107 4.46 13.63 -16.74
C ARG A 107 4.48 14.69 -15.62
N LYS A 108 5.31 15.72 -15.77
CA LYS A 108 5.43 16.80 -14.79
C LYS A 108 4.13 17.59 -14.63
N ALA A 109 3.41 17.84 -15.73
CA ALA A 109 2.12 18.51 -15.66
C ALA A 109 1.08 17.70 -14.87
N ARG A 110 1.00 16.38 -15.13
CA ARG A 110 0.12 15.46 -14.39
C ARG A 110 0.51 15.37 -12.92
N GLN A 111 1.80 15.22 -12.60
CA GLN A 111 2.33 15.24 -11.25
C GLN A 111 1.99 16.51 -10.48
N SER A 112 2.16 17.67 -11.14
CA SER A 112 1.84 18.99 -10.56
C SER A 112 0.35 19.13 -10.24
N ALA A 113 -0.53 18.62 -11.10
CA ALA A 113 -1.98 18.67 -10.86
C ALA A 113 -2.35 17.84 -9.61
N ILE A 114 -1.78 16.66 -9.44
CA ILE A 114 -1.99 15.81 -8.26
C ILE A 114 -1.46 16.51 -6.99
N LYS A 115 -0.25 17.07 -7.03
CA LYS A 115 0.31 17.84 -5.90
C LYS A 115 -0.57 19.03 -5.54
N THR A 116 -1.14 19.72 -6.52
CA THR A 116 -2.07 20.84 -6.29
C THR A 116 -3.34 20.39 -5.57
N THR A 117 -3.88 19.22 -5.94
CA THR A 117 -5.04 18.61 -5.26
C THR A 117 -4.70 18.25 -3.81
N PHE A 118 -3.53 17.64 -3.58
CA PHE A 118 -3.02 17.35 -2.24
C PHE A 118 -2.87 18.63 -1.40
N GLN A 119 -2.18 19.64 -1.92
CA GLN A 119 -1.94 20.90 -1.23
C GLN A 119 -3.24 21.61 -0.82
N ARG A 120 -4.27 21.59 -1.66
CA ARG A 120 -5.59 22.12 -1.31
C ARG A 120 -6.21 21.40 -0.12
N ALA A 121 -6.20 20.07 -0.13
CA ALA A 121 -6.72 19.25 0.96
C ALA A 121 -5.90 19.45 2.25
N TRP A 122 -4.58 19.43 2.15
CA TRP A 122 -3.67 19.63 3.28
C TRP A 122 -3.83 21.00 3.94
N HIS A 123 -3.82 22.11 3.18
CA HIS A 123 -4.01 23.45 3.74
C HIS A 123 -5.35 23.63 4.43
N ASN A 124 -6.41 23.01 3.91
CA ASN A 124 -7.70 23.05 4.57
C ASN A 124 -7.74 22.15 5.81
N TYR A 125 -7.05 21.02 5.82
CA TYR A 125 -6.85 20.23 7.03
C TYR A 125 -6.09 21.04 8.10
N GLU A 126 -4.98 21.70 7.74
CA GLU A 126 -4.23 22.57 8.65
C GLU A 126 -5.13 23.66 9.25
N LYS A 127 -6.01 24.25 8.45
CA LYS A 127 -6.84 25.38 8.86
C LYS A 127 -8.06 24.98 9.71
N HIS A 128 -8.66 23.82 9.44
CA HIS A 128 -9.99 23.49 9.95
C HIS A 128 -10.03 22.24 10.83
N ALA A 129 -9.04 21.34 10.72
CA ALA A 129 -9.03 20.04 11.40
C ALA A 129 -7.66 19.69 12.00
N TRP A 130 -6.81 20.70 12.29
CA TRP A 130 -5.46 20.46 12.80
C TRP A 130 -5.46 19.62 14.07
N LYS A 131 -4.62 18.59 14.10
CA LYS A 131 -4.54 17.57 15.17
C LYS A 131 -5.79 16.68 15.34
N ALA A 132 -6.86 16.88 14.59
CA ALA A 132 -7.96 15.91 14.54
C ALA A 132 -7.61 14.78 13.57
N ASP A 133 -8.32 13.65 13.69
CA ASP A 133 -8.05 12.51 12.82
C ASP A 133 -8.40 12.82 11.37
N GLU A 134 -9.49 13.52 11.08
CA GLU A 134 -9.94 13.77 9.72
C GLU A 134 -10.65 15.12 9.53
N LEU A 135 -10.48 15.69 8.34
CA LEU A 135 -11.23 16.84 7.85
C LEU A 135 -12.58 16.39 7.29
N ARG A 136 -13.66 17.14 7.61
CA ARG A 136 -14.95 17.03 6.94
C ARG A 136 -14.97 17.90 5.68
N PRO A 137 -14.97 17.33 4.49
CA PRO A 137 -14.67 18.07 3.26
C PRO A 137 -15.82 18.93 2.73
N LEU A 138 -17.06 18.78 3.21
CA LEU A 138 -18.21 19.60 2.82
C LEU A 138 -18.46 20.73 3.82
N SER A 139 -18.44 20.41 5.12
CA SER A 139 -18.77 21.39 6.18
C SER A 139 -17.55 22.18 6.66
N GLY A 140 -16.32 21.70 6.41
CA GLY A 140 -15.09 22.28 6.97
C GLY A 140 -14.91 21.99 8.46
N GLY A 141 -15.61 20.98 8.99
CA GLY A 141 -15.44 20.50 10.37
C GLY A 141 -14.37 19.42 10.48
N SER A 142 -14.29 18.78 11.65
CA SER A 142 -13.38 17.67 11.93
C SER A 142 -14.10 16.49 12.58
N ARG A 143 -13.43 15.32 12.60
CA ARG A 143 -13.88 14.13 13.33
C ARG A 143 -12.70 13.32 13.85
N ASN A 144 -12.93 12.49 14.88
CA ASN A 144 -11.92 11.66 15.53
C ASN A 144 -12.39 10.20 15.57
N ASN A 145 -12.07 9.44 14.51
CA ASN A 145 -12.45 8.05 14.35
C ASN A 145 -11.35 7.08 14.79
N PHE A 146 -10.11 7.55 14.97
CA PHE A 146 -8.91 6.75 15.22
C PHE A 146 -8.22 7.14 16.53
N GLY A 147 -8.98 7.42 17.57
CA GLY A 147 -8.44 7.76 18.90
C GLY A 147 -8.25 9.25 19.15
N GLY A 148 -8.35 10.10 18.15
CA GLY A 148 -8.14 11.55 18.26
C GLY A 148 -6.66 11.92 18.35
N TRP A 149 -5.78 11.09 17.81
CA TRP A 149 -4.33 11.27 17.82
C TRP A 149 -3.78 11.91 16.54
N GLY A 150 -4.66 12.47 15.69
CA GLY A 150 -4.27 13.14 14.45
C GLY A 150 -3.92 12.16 13.34
N ALA A 151 -4.79 11.21 13.02
CA ALA A 151 -4.53 10.19 12.00
C ALA A 151 -4.06 10.79 10.67
N THR A 152 -4.73 11.84 10.16
CA THR A 152 -4.30 12.51 8.92
C THR A 152 -2.89 13.10 9.02
N LEU A 153 -2.45 13.59 10.19
CA LEU A 153 -1.08 14.08 10.36
C LEU A 153 -0.07 12.96 10.16
N VAL A 154 -0.27 11.84 10.88
CA VAL A 154 0.69 10.73 10.87
C VAL A 154 0.71 10.02 9.52
N ASP A 155 -0.47 9.70 8.97
CA ASP A 155 -0.60 9.03 7.67
C ASP A 155 0.04 9.82 6.51
N ASN A 156 0.19 11.13 6.66
CA ASN A 156 0.76 11.98 5.59
C ASN A 156 2.20 12.40 5.80
N LEU A 157 2.88 12.00 6.88
CA LEU A 157 4.28 12.39 7.12
C LEU A 157 5.19 11.99 5.96
N ASP A 158 5.09 10.76 5.51
CA ASP A 158 5.87 10.24 4.40
C ASP A 158 5.43 10.85 3.06
N THR A 159 4.14 11.11 2.86
CA THR A 159 3.62 11.78 1.66
C THR A 159 4.16 13.21 1.54
N LEU A 160 4.25 13.94 2.64
CA LEU A 160 4.83 15.28 2.66
C LEU A 160 6.29 15.26 2.22
N LEU A 161 7.10 14.30 2.71
CA LEU A 161 8.48 14.11 2.27
C LEU A 161 8.58 13.71 0.80
N ILE A 162 7.73 12.78 0.34
CA ILE A 162 7.67 12.33 -1.06
C ILE A 162 7.33 13.48 -1.99
N MET A 163 6.41 14.35 -1.58
CA MET A 163 5.98 15.50 -2.35
C MET A 163 6.87 16.76 -2.18
N ASP A 164 7.99 16.66 -1.46
CA ASP A 164 8.91 17.80 -1.24
C ASP A 164 8.21 18.98 -0.55
N MET A 165 7.49 18.69 0.55
CA MET A 165 6.75 19.66 1.37
C MET A 165 7.36 19.68 2.79
N HIS A 166 8.62 20.10 2.88
CA HIS A 166 9.42 20.00 4.09
C HIS A 166 8.95 20.90 5.24
N ASP A 167 8.42 22.08 4.93
CA ASP A 167 7.91 23.01 5.94
C ASP A 167 6.63 22.45 6.59
N GLU A 168 5.75 21.87 5.78
CA GLU A 168 4.54 21.18 6.24
C GLU A 168 4.90 19.96 7.07
N PHE A 169 5.87 19.16 6.63
CA PHE A 169 6.40 18.01 7.36
C PHE A 169 6.89 18.41 8.75
N GLU A 170 7.74 19.44 8.87
CA GLU A 170 8.29 19.88 10.16
C GLU A 170 7.20 20.42 11.09
N ARG A 171 6.19 21.11 10.55
CA ARG A 171 5.02 21.54 11.34
C ARG A 171 4.21 20.34 11.84
N ALA A 172 4.01 19.32 10.99
CA ALA A 172 3.30 18.11 11.36
C ALA A 172 4.04 17.32 12.44
N VAL A 173 5.36 17.10 12.29
CA VAL A 173 6.19 16.45 13.30
C VAL A 173 6.12 17.21 14.62
N SER A 174 6.30 18.53 14.59
CA SER A 174 6.22 19.35 15.81
C SER A 174 4.87 19.24 16.53
N ALA A 175 3.77 19.19 15.76
CA ALA A 175 2.42 19.01 16.31
C ALA A 175 2.21 17.64 16.97
N LEU A 176 2.88 16.61 16.45
CA LEU A 176 2.77 15.23 16.94
C LEU A 176 3.63 14.95 18.18
N LEU A 177 4.60 15.82 18.51
CA LEU A 177 5.38 15.66 19.74
C LEU A 177 4.49 15.72 21.00
N ASP A 178 3.42 16.50 20.98
CA ASP A 178 2.48 16.62 22.07
C ASP A 178 1.47 15.47 22.17
N VAL A 179 1.40 14.59 21.15
CA VAL A 179 0.47 13.46 21.15
C VAL A 179 0.96 12.42 22.16
N ASP A 180 0.07 12.08 23.10
CA ASP A 180 0.30 11.11 24.16
C ASP A 180 -0.44 9.80 23.82
N PHE A 181 0.24 8.66 23.94
CA PHE A 181 -0.32 7.31 23.77
C PHE A 181 -0.54 6.60 25.11
N SER A 182 -0.73 7.36 26.19
CA SER A 182 -1.11 6.83 27.49
C SER A 182 -2.52 6.23 27.49
N PRO A 183 -2.92 5.44 28.50
CA PRO A 183 -4.24 4.82 28.55
C PRO A 183 -5.41 5.80 28.44
N HIS A 184 -5.21 7.06 28.89
CA HIS A 184 -6.28 8.09 28.96
C HIS A 184 -6.28 9.06 27.80
N SER A 185 -5.38 8.92 26.83
CA SER A 185 -5.22 9.89 25.74
C SER A 185 -6.21 9.69 24.59
N SER A 186 -6.73 8.47 24.40
CA SER A 186 -7.69 8.18 23.34
C SER A 186 -9.06 8.77 23.60
N SER A 187 -9.66 9.35 22.56
CA SER A 187 -11.08 9.76 22.55
C SER A 187 -12.05 8.56 22.59
N GLN A 188 -11.53 7.33 22.42
CA GLN A 188 -12.31 6.09 22.40
C GLN A 188 -11.90 5.18 23.56
N SER A 189 -12.88 4.53 24.19
CA SER A 189 -12.63 3.56 25.25
C SER A 189 -12.01 2.24 24.74
N THR A 190 -12.19 1.94 23.47
CA THR A 190 -11.66 0.75 22.80
C THR A 190 -11.04 1.17 21.49
N ILE A 191 -9.77 0.83 21.29
CA ILE A 191 -9.04 1.08 20.05
C ILE A 191 -9.02 -0.15 19.16
N ASN A 192 -8.94 0.06 17.86
CA ASN A 192 -8.64 -0.97 16.88
C ASN A 192 -7.12 -1.08 16.73
N VAL A 193 -6.55 -2.18 17.22
CA VAL A 193 -5.10 -2.42 17.19
C VAL A 193 -4.58 -2.49 15.75
N PHE A 194 -5.35 -3.08 14.82
CA PHE A 194 -5.01 -3.15 13.40
C PHE A 194 -4.87 -1.74 12.80
N GLU A 195 -5.92 -0.90 12.89
CA GLU A 195 -5.88 0.47 12.37
C GLU A 195 -4.77 1.31 13.00
N THR A 196 -4.55 1.12 14.30
CA THR A 196 -3.47 1.81 15.02
C THR A 196 -2.09 1.40 14.50
N THR A 197 -1.91 0.13 14.16
CA THR A 197 -0.66 -0.40 13.64
C THR A 197 -0.38 0.13 12.23
N ILE A 198 -1.31 -0.04 11.31
CA ILE A 198 -1.05 0.26 9.89
C ILE A 198 -0.90 1.76 9.63
N ARG A 199 -1.67 2.62 10.34
CA ARG A 199 -1.64 4.08 10.19
C ARG A 199 -0.55 4.72 11.02
N TYR A 200 -0.63 4.62 12.34
CA TYR A 200 0.26 5.38 13.24
C TYR A 200 1.66 4.77 13.29
N LEU A 201 1.79 3.48 13.58
CA LEU A 201 3.10 2.85 13.61
C LEU A 201 3.72 2.85 12.21
N GLY A 202 2.94 2.52 11.17
CA GLY A 202 3.37 2.55 9.78
C GLY A 202 3.85 3.94 9.35
N GLY A 203 3.07 4.99 9.61
CA GLY A 203 3.39 6.36 9.24
C GLY A 203 4.67 6.88 9.91
N PHE A 204 4.85 6.63 11.23
CA PHE A 204 6.08 7.04 11.92
C PHE A 204 7.32 6.30 11.41
N ILE A 205 7.23 4.98 11.16
CA ILE A 205 8.35 4.19 10.62
C ILE A 205 8.73 4.66 9.22
N ALA A 206 7.74 4.86 8.34
CA ALA A 206 7.99 5.30 6.97
C ALA A 206 8.61 6.70 6.93
N ALA A 207 8.11 7.64 7.73
CA ALA A 207 8.68 8.96 7.85
C ALA A 207 10.12 8.92 8.38
N TYR A 208 10.42 8.06 9.36
CA TYR A 208 11.77 7.85 9.86
C TYR A 208 12.69 7.30 8.76
N ASP A 209 12.27 6.26 8.03
CA ASP A 209 13.04 5.69 6.93
C ASP A 209 13.32 6.71 5.82
N LEU A 210 12.34 7.53 5.46
CA LEU A 210 12.47 8.56 4.42
C LEU A 210 13.24 9.79 4.88
N SER A 211 13.29 10.08 6.20
CA SER A 211 14.17 11.13 6.76
C SER A 211 15.65 10.73 6.74
N GLY A 212 15.98 9.58 6.16
CA GLY A 212 17.33 9.01 6.18
C GLY A 212 17.71 8.42 7.54
N CYS A 213 16.75 7.93 8.30
CA CYS A 213 16.90 7.36 9.64
C CYS A 213 17.59 8.33 10.62
N SER A 214 17.35 9.62 10.49
CA SER A 214 18.05 10.67 11.24
C SER A 214 17.16 11.39 12.26
N ASP A 215 15.85 11.43 12.04
CA ASP A 215 14.92 12.13 12.93
C ASP A 215 14.45 11.19 14.07
N VAL A 216 15.18 11.21 15.18
CA VAL A 216 14.90 10.36 16.34
C VAL A 216 13.53 10.61 16.97
N ARG A 217 12.92 11.80 16.76
CA ARG A 217 11.58 12.12 17.25
C ARG A 217 10.54 11.14 16.72
N LEU A 218 10.68 10.78 15.42
CA LEU A 218 9.79 9.83 14.74
C LEU A 218 9.96 8.39 15.27
N LEU A 219 11.22 7.97 15.51
CA LEU A 219 11.49 6.65 16.05
C LEU A 219 10.99 6.54 17.49
N ASP A 220 11.13 7.61 18.30
CA ASP A 220 10.58 7.66 19.65
C ASP A 220 9.07 7.48 19.67
N LYS A 221 8.34 8.15 18.75
CA LYS A 221 6.88 7.99 18.63
C LYS A 221 6.50 6.60 18.13
N ALA A 222 7.26 6.04 17.17
CA ALA A 222 7.06 4.66 16.72
C ALA A 222 7.21 3.65 17.86
N VAL A 223 8.21 3.81 18.72
CA VAL A 223 8.42 2.94 19.89
C VAL A 223 7.30 3.11 20.91
N GLN A 224 6.85 4.36 21.20
CA GLN A 224 5.76 4.60 22.14
C GLN A 224 4.47 3.88 21.73
N ILE A 225 4.08 3.99 20.45
CA ILE A 225 2.86 3.37 19.95
C ILE A 225 3.02 1.84 19.81
N ALA A 226 4.21 1.36 19.46
CA ALA A 226 4.48 -0.07 19.37
C ALA A 226 4.48 -0.75 20.76
N ASP A 227 4.97 -0.08 21.81
CA ASP A 227 4.86 -0.59 23.17
C ASP A 227 3.39 -0.66 23.62
N MET A 228 2.56 0.32 23.24
CA MET A 228 1.11 0.27 23.45
C MET A 228 0.47 -0.91 22.71
N ILE A 229 0.78 -1.09 21.41
CA ILE A 229 0.29 -2.21 20.61
C ILE A 229 0.75 -3.54 21.23
N TYR A 230 2.02 -3.65 21.63
CA TYR A 230 2.59 -4.86 22.23
C TYR A 230 1.90 -5.25 23.54
N ALA A 231 1.40 -4.29 24.33
CA ALA A 231 0.63 -4.57 25.53
C ALA A 231 -0.68 -5.33 25.23
N SER A 232 -1.24 -5.22 24.02
CA SER A 232 -2.40 -6.03 23.60
C SER A 232 -2.10 -7.53 23.42
N PHE A 233 -0.81 -7.89 23.29
CA PHE A 233 -0.31 -9.27 23.19
C PHE A 233 -0.09 -9.94 24.55
N ASP A 234 -0.30 -9.22 25.66
CA ASP A 234 -0.16 -9.81 27.00
C ASP A 234 -1.38 -10.68 27.35
N THR A 235 -1.47 -11.82 26.70
CA THR A 235 -2.55 -12.80 26.76
C THR A 235 -1.99 -14.22 26.97
N PRO A 236 -2.79 -15.20 27.46
CA PRO A 236 -2.28 -16.54 27.74
C PRO A 236 -1.65 -17.28 26.56
N ASN A 237 -2.11 -16.97 25.33
CA ASN A 237 -1.60 -17.60 24.10
C ASN A 237 -0.74 -16.65 23.25
N ARG A 238 -0.43 -15.46 23.76
CA ARG A 238 0.35 -14.40 23.08
C ARG A 238 -0.24 -13.93 21.75
N MET A 239 -1.55 -14.17 21.48
CA MET A 239 -2.26 -13.56 20.39
C MET A 239 -2.84 -12.21 20.84
N PRO A 240 -2.93 -11.20 19.98
CA PRO A 240 -3.38 -9.86 20.38
C PRO A 240 -4.89 -9.80 20.63
N VAL A 241 -5.30 -8.87 21.48
CA VAL A 241 -6.67 -8.39 21.57
C VAL A 241 -6.85 -7.31 20.51
N THR A 242 -7.52 -7.62 19.40
CA THR A 242 -7.60 -6.70 18.24
C THR A 242 -8.55 -5.51 18.46
N ARG A 243 -9.55 -5.66 19.31
CA ARG A 243 -10.44 -4.58 19.82
C ARG A 243 -10.12 -4.37 21.29
N TRP A 244 -9.16 -3.50 21.56
CA TRP A 244 -8.45 -3.44 22.82
C TRP A 244 -8.84 -2.22 23.68
N ASN A 245 -8.94 -2.44 25.00
CA ASN A 245 -9.20 -1.37 25.96
C ASN A 245 -7.91 -1.05 26.76
N PRO A 246 -7.23 0.06 26.45
CA PRO A 246 -5.97 0.44 27.10
C PRO A 246 -6.12 0.72 28.60
N HIS A 247 -7.26 1.26 29.06
CA HIS A 247 -7.50 1.52 30.49
C HIS A 247 -7.51 0.24 31.32
N LYS A 248 -8.18 -0.80 30.81
CA LYS A 248 -8.26 -2.10 31.48
C LYS A 248 -6.88 -2.76 31.56
N ALA A 249 -6.15 -2.72 30.44
CA ALA A 249 -4.79 -3.27 30.38
C ALA A 249 -3.85 -2.56 31.35
N ALA A 250 -3.84 -1.24 31.39
CA ALA A 250 -3.03 -0.47 32.34
C ALA A 250 -3.46 -0.69 33.79
N GLY A 251 -4.73 -0.98 34.05
CA GLY A 251 -5.27 -1.36 35.36
C GLY A 251 -4.92 -2.79 35.80
N GLY A 252 -4.21 -3.57 34.97
CA GLY A 252 -3.80 -4.94 35.29
C GLY A 252 -4.92 -5.99 35.12
N GLU A 253 -6.02 -5.66 34.39
CA GLU A 253 -7.04 -6.66 34.08
C GLU A 253 -6.46 -7.74 33.15
N THR A 254 -6.73 -9.03 33.47
CA THR A 254 -6.29 -10.15 32.62
C THR A 254 -6.99 -10.09 31.27
N GLN A 255 -6.21 -10.20 30.20
CA GLN A 255 -6.65 -10.08 28.83
C GLN A 255 -6.84 -11.44 28.16
N ALA A 256 -7.80 -11.55 27.24
CA ALA A 256 -7.99 -12.71 26.38
C ALA A 256 -8.39 -12.24 24.96
N PRO A 257 -7.84 -12.88 23.91
CA PRO A 257 -8.24 -12.61 22.54
C PRO A 257 -9.69 -13.04 22.28
N ALA A 258 -10.28 -12.54 21.20
CA ALA A 258 -11.63 -12.86 20.80
C ALA A 258 -11.75 -14.28 20.21
N ALA A 259 -12.86 -14.99 20.53
CA ALA A 259 -13.19 -16.27 19.89
C ALA A 259 -13.78 -16.09 18.47
N ASN A 260 -14.11 -14.87 18.07
CA ASN A 260 -14.66 -14.49 16.77
C ASN A 260 -13.85 -13.36 16.15
N GLY A 261 -12.55 -13.59 15.94
CA GLY A 261 -11.64 -12.65 15.34
C GLY A 261 -11.72 -12.61 13.81
N ILE A 262 -10.98 -11.68 13.24
CA ILE A 262 -10.86 -11.40 11.80
C ILE A 262 -9.43 -11.67 11.38
N ILE A 263 -9.22 -12.38 10.26
CA ILE A 263 -7.88 -12.81 9.85
C ILE A 263 -6.98 -11.63 9.49
N ALA A 264 -7.48 -10.60 8.82
CA ALA A 264 -6.71 -9.39 8.50
C ALA A 264 -6.24 -8.67 9.77
N GLU A 265 -7.12 -8.50 10.78
CA GLU A 265 -6.77 -7.85 12.04
C GLU A 265 -5.71 -8.63 12.84
N LEU A 266 -5.67 -9.96 12.71
CA LEU A 266 -4.66 -10.78 13.36
C LEU A 266 -3.31 -10.74 12.64
N ALA A 267 -3.31 -10.83 11.30
CA ALA A 267 -2.11 -11.12 10.52
C ALA A 267 -1.37 -9.88 10.00
N SER A 268 -2.03 -8.69 9.99
CA SER A 268 -1.51 -7.50 9.30
C SER A 268 -0.79 -6.52 10.24
N SER A 269 0.23 -7.00 10.91
CA SER A 269 1.17 -6.19 11.72
C SER A 269 2.61 -6.64 11.52
N SER A 270 2.84 -7.61 10.60
CA SER A 270 4.16 -8.21 10.45
C SER A 270 5.17 -7.22 9.89
N LEU A 271 4.81 -6.42 8.89
CA LEU A 271 5.72 -5.46 8.27
C LEU A 271 6.18 -4.39 9.25
N GLU A 272 5.27 -3.77 9.98
CA GLU A 272 5.55 -2.71 10.93
C GLU A 272 6.43 -3.20 12.08
N LEU A 273 6.04 -4.31 12.71
CA LEU A 273 6.76 -4.86 13.86
C LEU A 273 8.11 -5.48 13.46
N THR A 274 8.22 -6.07 12.27
CA THR A 274 9.51 -6.51 11.72
C THR A 274 10.42 -5.32 11.47
N ARG A 275 9.92 -4.26 10.78
CA ARG A 275 10.74 -3.10 10.49
C ARG A 275 11.19 -2.40 11.77
N LEU A 276 10.30 -2.25 12.74
CA LEU A 276 10.66 -1.66 14.03
C LEU A 276 11.74 -2.47 14.75
N SER A 277 11.64 -3.82 14.74
CA SER A 277 12.71 -4.67 15.30
C SER A 277 14.03 -4.50 14.57
N GLN A 278 14.01 -4.32 13.25
CA GLN A 278 15.21 -4.03 12.45
C GLN A 278 15.84 -2.67 12.81
N LEU A 279 15.02 -1.67 13.14
CA LEU A 279 15.48 -0.32 13.50
C LEU A 279 15.98 -0.20 14.94
N THR A 280 15.36 -0.93 15.87
CA THR A 280 15.60 -0.78 17.31
C THR A 280 16.45 -1.88 17.92
N GLY A 281 16.52 -3.06 17.30
CA GLY A 281 17.10 -4.26 17.90
C GLY A 281 16.21 -4.92 18.97
N ASP A 282 14.99 -4.41 19.22
CA ASP A 282 14.06 -5.00 20.18
C ASP A 282 13.28 -6.16 19.53
N MET A 283 13.65 -7.39 19.90
CA MET A 283 13.09 -8.60 19.30
C MET A 283 11.69 -8.96 19.78
N ARG A 284 11.17 -8.27 20.82
CA ARG A 284 9.80 -8.52 21.31
C ARG A 284 8.74 -8.33 20.22
N TYR A 285 8.95 -7.34 19.36
CA TYR A 285 8.03 -7.02 18.27
C TYR A 285 8.05 -8.11 17.19
N PHE A 286 9.24 -8.54 16.76
CA PHE A 286 9.39 -9.61 15.79
C PHE A 286 8.93 -10.97 16.33
N ASP A 287 9.17 -11.27 17.60
CA ASP A 287 8.66 -12.46 18.28
C ASP A 287 7.13 -12.53 18.22
N ALA A 288 6.45 -11.41 18.53
CA ALA A 288 4.99 -11.35 18.55
C ALA A 288 4.36 -11.77 17.22
N ILE A 289 4.83 -11.19 16.10
CA ILE A 289 4.30 -11.53 14.77
C ILE A 289 4.76 -12.89 14.27
N SER A 290 5.95 -13.34 14.66
CA SER A 290 6.46 -14.66 14.30
C SER A 290 5.58 -15.77 14.86
N ARG A 291 5.07 -15.62 16.09
CA ARG A 291 4.14 -16.58 16.71
C ARG A 291 2.80 -16.63 15.98
N ILE A 292 2.29 -15.53 15.47
CA ILE A 292 1.09 -15.50 14.63
C ILE A 292 1.37 -16.27 13.33
N THR A 293 2.47 -15.96 12.65
CA THR A 293 2.84 -16.60 11.38
C THR A 293 3.04 -18.12 11.54
N ASP A 294 3.63 -18.55 12.66
CA ASP A 294 3.78 -19.99 12.95
C ASP A 294 2.41 -20.68 13.11
N LYS A 295 1.43 -19.99 13.70
CA LYS A 295 0.05 -20.53 13.79
C LYS A 295 -0.66 -20.53 12.45
N LEU A 296 -0.46 -19.52 11.62
CA LEU A 296 -0.96 -19.49 10.24
C LEU A 296 -0.40 -20.68 9.44
N ASP A 297 0.91 -20.92 9.51
CA ASP A 297 1.61 -22.00 8.81
C ASP A 297 1.14 -23.39 9.31
N GLU A 298 1.07 -23.57 10.62
CA GLU A 298 0.58 -24.84 11.22
C GLU A 298 -0.79 -25.25 10.69
N GLN A 299 -1.66 -24.29 10.39
CA GLN A 299 -3.04 -24.53 10.05
C GLN A 299 -3.37 -24.35 8.56
N ALA A 300 -2.49 -23.78 7.76
CA ALA A 300 -2.73 -23.48 6.35
C ALA A 300 -3.20 -24.70 5.54
N GLY A 301 -2.63 -25.88 5.81
CA GLY A 301 -3.03 -27.14 5.18
C GLY A 301 -4.27 -27.80 5.76
N LYS A 302 -4.83 -27.31 6.87
CA LYS A 302 -5.94 -27.92 7.60
C LYS A 302 -7.29 -27.24 7.31
N THR A 303 -7.29 -26.06 6.73
CA THR A 303 -8.51 -25.30 6.40
C THR A 303 -9.33 -25.99 5.31
N ARG A 304 -10.56 -25.52 5.08
CA ARG A 304 -11.42 -26.04 4.00
C ARG A 304 -10.87 -25.71 2.59
N VAL A 305 -10.13 -24.62 2.47
CA VAL A 305 -9.35 -24.26 1.28
C VAL A 305 -7.87 -24.29 1.65
N PRO A 306 -7.18 -25.44 1.49
CA PRO A 306 -5.77 -25.57 1.86
C PRO A 306 -4.90 -24.53 1.18
N GLY A 307 -4.07 -23.84 1.97
CA GLY A 307 -3.26 -22.71 1.54
C GLY A 307 -3.86 -21.34 1.86
N MET A 308 -5.16 -21.29 2.17
CA MET A 308 -5.84 -20.06 2.58
C MET A 308 -6.43 -20.17 3.99
N TRP A 309 -6.73 -19.04 4.60
CA TRP A 309 -7.44 -18.93 5.89
C TRP A 309 -8.80 -18.28 5.68
N PRO A 310 -9.83 -18.69 6.42
CA PRO A 310 -11.16 -18.08 6.31
C PRO A 310 -11.15 -16.68 6.93
N VAL A 311 -12.12 -15.85 6.51
CA VAL A 311 -12.33 -14.48 7.02
C VAL A 311 -12.48 -14.43 8.54
N GLY A 312 -13.32 -15.30 9.08
CA GLY A 312 -13.56 -15.40 10.53
C GLY A 312 -12.75 -16.53 11.17
N ILE A 313 -12.10 -16.25 12.29
CA ILE A 313 -11.21 -17.18 13.01
C ILE A 313 -11.45 -17.13 14.51
N ASP A 314 -11.09 -18.18 15.23
CA ASP A 314 -11.03 -18.19 16.69
C ASP A 314 -9.58 -17.85 17.11
N VAL A 315 -9.37 -16.65 17.64
CA VAL A 315 -8.06 -16.20 18.10
C VAL A 315 -7.79 -16.66 19.55
N GLN A 316 -8.84 -16.87 20.34
CA GLN A 316 -8.71 -17.32 21.72
C GLN A 316 -8.18 -18.76 21.82
N LYS A 317 -8.69 -19.64 20.93
CA LYS A 317 -8.24 -21.04 20.81
C LYS A 317 -7.59 -21.27 19.46
N PRO A 318 -6.54 -20.56 19.04
CA PRO A 318 -6.13 -20.39 17.66
C PRO A 318 -6.56 -21.54 16.72
N ASP A 319 -7.81 -21.44 16.24
CA ASP A 319 -8.45 -22.42 15.34
C ASP A 319 -8.98 -21.68 14.10
N PHE A 320 -8.29 -21.86 12.98
CA PHE A 320 -8.58 -21.19 11.71
C PHE A 320 -9.31 -22.12 10.73
N THR A 321 -9.92 -23.22 11.22
CA THR A 321 -10.52 -24.24 10.37
C THR A 321 -12.05 -24.20 10.34
N ARG A 322 -12.68 -23.46 11.25
CA ARG A 322 -14.14 -23.52 11.50
C ARG A 322 -14.98 -22.77 10.48
N SER A 323 -14.55 -21.60 10.08
CA SER A 323 -15.31 -20.77 9.13
C SER A 323 -15.18 -21.29 7.70
N SER A 324 -16.16 -20.95 6.87
CA SER A 324 -16.27 -21.43 5.49
C SER A 324 -16.16 -20.34 4.43
N THR A 325 -16.03 -19.06 4.84
CA THR A 325 -15.94 -17.94 3.92
C THR A 325 -14.49 -17.55 3.69
N PHE A 326 -14.08 -17.51 2.43
CA PHE A 326 -12.74 -17.14 1.98
C PHE A 326 -12.83 -15.97 1.00
N SER A 327 -11.92 -15.01 1.11
CA SER A 327 -11.89 -13.82 0.26
C SER A 327 -10.47 -13.24 0.19
N PHE A 328 -10.20 -12.48 -0.85
CA PHE A 328 -9.12 -11.49 -0.88
C PHE A 328 -9.65 -10.06 -0.63
N GLY A 329 -10.93 -9.89 -0.38
CA GLY A 329 -11.55 -8.63 -0.05
C GLY A 329 -11.54 -8.31 1.43
N GLY A 330 -12.38 -7.36 1.85
CA GLY A 330 -12.44 -6.84 3.21
C GLY A 330 -12.45 -7.91 4.29
N MET A 331 -11.75 -7.63 5.39
CA MET A 331 -11.52 -8.52 6.54
C MET A 331 -10.52 -9.68 6.31
N ALA A 332 -10.02 -9.89 5.06
CA ALA A 332 -9.03 -10.92 4.78
C ALA A 332 -7.83 -10.42 3.97
N ASP A 333 -7.99 -9.34 3.25
CA ASP A 333 -7.12 -8.62 2.33
C ASP A 333 -5.64 -8.62 2.70
N SER A 334 -5.25 -7.79 3.65
CA SER A 334 -3.87 -7.56 4.10
C SER A 334 -3.23 -8.78 4.78
N ALA A 335 -4.03 -9.77 5.24
CA ALA A 335 -3.48 -11.04 5.70
C ALA A 335 -2.71 -11.79 4.59
N TYR A 336 -3.15 -11.65 3.35
CA TYR A 336 -2.49 -12.25 2.18
C TYR A 336 -1.46 -11.29 1.55
N GLU A 337 -1.77 -10.01 1.52
CA GLU A 337 -0.91 -8.96 1.00
C GLU A 337 0.46 -8.94 1.68
N TYR A 338 0.47 -9.11 3.01
CA TYR A 338 1.70 -9.07 3.80
C TYR A 338 2.61 -10.27 3.57
N LEU A 339 2.14 -11.38 3.02
CA LEU A 339 2.97 -12.56 2.81
C LEU A 339 4.14 -12.30 1.82
N PRO A 340 3.91 -11.87 0.57
CA PRO A 340 5.02 -11.54 -0.34
C PRO A 340 5.79 -10.29 0.11
N LYS A 341 5.13 -9.32 0.74
CA LYS A 341 5.77 -8.09 1.23
C LYS A 341 6.73 -8.36 2.38
N GLU A 342 6.38 -9.25 3.31
CA GLU A 342 7.27 -9.65 4.42
C GLU A 342 8.48 -10.45 3.91
N PHE A 343 8.29 -11.35 2.92
CA PHE A 343 9.42 -11.99 2.24
C PHE A 343 10.39 -10.95 1.68
N GLN A 344 9.87 -9.87 1.08
CA GLN A 344 10.68 -8.79 0.54
C GLN A 344 11.39 -7.99 1.66
N LEU A 345 10.70 -7.67 2.75
CA LEU A 345 11.27 -6.93 3.89
C LEU A 345 12.35 -7.71 4.64
N LEU A 346 12.21 -9.04 4.69
CA LEU A 346 13.23 -9.94 5.21
C LEU A 346 14.35 -10.21 4.18
N ALA A 347 14.38 -9.50 3.06
CA ALA A 347 15.37 -9.61 1.99
C ALA A 347 15.53 -11.03 1.43
N GLY A 348 14.47 -11.85 1.50
CA GLY A 348 14.47 -13.22 1.01
C GLY A 348 15.40 -14.15 1.78
N ASP A 349 15.73 -13.87 3.05
CA ASP A 349 16.69 -14.64 3.85
C ASP A 349 16.43 -16.16 3.81
N ALA A 350 17.44 -16.92 3.38
CA ALA A 350 17.38 -18.38 3.33
C ALA A 350 17.94 -19.05 4.60
N ALA A 351 18.70 -18.33 5.43
CA ALA A 351 19.49 -18.95 6.50
C ALA A 351 18.63 -19.44 7.66
N THR A 352 17.59 -18.69 8.04
CA THR A 352 16.69 -19.06 9.14
C THR A 352 15.41 -19.74 8.68
N GLY A 353 15.14 -19.77 7.39
CA GLY A 353 13.90 -20.30 6.82
C GLY A 353 12.66 -19.40 7.00
N ARG A 354 12.77 -18.26 7.74
CA ARG A 354 11.62 -17.38 8.03
C ARG A 354 11.09 -16.70 6.75
N ALA A 355 11.94 -16.12 5.93
CA ALA A 355 11.51 -15.59 4.64
C ALA A 355 10.92 -16.68 3.73
N GLN A 356 11.52 -17.88 3.72
CA GLN A 356 10.99 -19.01 2.95
C GLN A 356 9.64 -19.51 3.46
N GLN A 357 9.34 -19.35 4.74
CA GLN A 357 8.01 -19.60 5.30
C GLN A 357 6.98 -18.65 4.67
N TYR A 358 7.24 -17.35 4.65
CA TYR A 358 6.38 -16.36 4.01
C TYR A 358 6.21 -16.61 2.50
N ARG A 359 7.30 -16.94 1.79
CA ARG A 359 7.22 -17.34 0.38
C ARG A 359 6.28 -18.51 0.16
N ARG A 360 6.46 -19.59 0.91
CA ARG A 360 5.63 -20.80 0.80
C ARG A 360 4.16 -20.50 1.09
N LEU A 361 3.88 -19.71 2.13
CA LEU A 361 2.53 -19.29 2.48
C LEU A 361 1.91 -18.44 1.36
N ALA A 362 2.68 -17.49 0.80
CA ALA A 362 2.24 -16.66 -0.33
C ALA A 362 1.91 -17.51 -1.57
N GLU A 363 2.85 -18.36 -2.01
CA GLU A 363 2.65 -19.19 -3.21
C GLU A 363 1.43 -20.12 -3.07
N ASN A 364 1.24 -20.71 -1.89
CA ASN A 364 0.08 -21.58 -1.62
C ASN A 364 -1.23 -20.79 -1.61
N ALA A 365 -1.27 -19.63 -0.94
CA ALA A 365 -2.48 -18.80 -0.85
C ALA A 365 -2.88 -18.22 -2.20
N LEU A 366 -1.93 -17.70 -2.96
CA LEU A 366 -2.19 -17.13 -4.28
C LEU A 366 -2.60 -18.21 -5.29
N SER A 367 -2.00 -19.41 -5.23
CA SER A 367 -2.43 -20.53 -6.08
C SER A 367 -3.85 -20.97 -5.75
N ALA A 368 -4.15 -21.18 -4.46
CA ALA A 368 -5.52 -21.56 -4.03
C ALA A 368 -6.53 -20.46 -4.36
N GLY A 369 -6.19 -19.19 -4.14
CA GLY A 369 -7.04 -18.05 -4.53
C GLY A 369 -7.28 -18.00 -6.02
N SER A 370 -6.27 -18.28 -6.85
CA SER A 370 -6.42 -18.40 -8.30
C SER A 370 -7.41 -19.49 -8.67
N ASP A 371 -7.41 -20.62 -7.99
CA ASP A 371 -8.27 -21.75 -8.31
C ASP A 371 -9.73 -21.52 -7.89
N TYR A 372 -9.95 -20.91 -6.73
CA TYR A 372 -11.25 -20.88 -6.07
C TYR A 372 -11.94 -19.51 -6.02
N LEU A 373 -11.18 -18.41 -6.05
CA LEU A 373 -11.75 -17.06 -5.83
C LEU A 373 -11.75 -16.18 -7.09
N LEU A 374 -10.80 -16.39 -8.01
CA LEU A 374 -10.73 -15.55 -9.21
C LEU A 374 -11.67 -16.03 -10.28
N PHE A 375 -12.32 -15.10 -10.98
CA PHE A 375 -13.20 -15.41 -12.10
C PHE A 375 -13.07 -14.38 -13.22
N ARG A 376 -13.44 -14.76 -14.44
CA ARG A 376 -13.56 -13.86 -15.58
C ARG A 376 -14.97 -13.29 -15.62
N PRO A 377 -15.16 -11.96 -15.47
CA PRO A 377 -16.48 -11.35 -15.66
C PRO A 377 -16.90 -11.39 -17.14
N MET A 378 -18.20 -11.54 -17.37
CA MET A 378 -18.77 -11.44 -18.70
C MET A 378 -18.95 -9.97 -19.05
N VAL A 379 -18.24 -9.49 -20.07
CA VAL A 379 -18.24 -8.09 -20.51
C VAL A 379 -18.46 -7.96 -22.01
N PRO A 380 -19.09 -6.87 -22.51
CA PRO A 380 -19.51 -6.74 -23.90
C PRO A 380 -18.38 -6.78 -24.93
N ASP A 381 -17.22 -6.24 -24.60
CA ASP A 381 -16.02 -6.18 -25.46
C ASP A 381 -15.14 -7.42 -25.36
N HIS A 382 -15.60 -8.46 -24.66
CA HIS A 382 -14.89 -9.73 -24.45
C HIS A 382 -13.50 -9.61 -23.83
N ALA A 383 -13.20 -8.51 -23.10
CA ALA A 383 -11.90 -8.26 -22.49
C ALA A 383 -11.43 -9.44 -21.64
N ASP A 384 -10.13 -9.76 -21.73
CA ASP A 384 -9.51 -10.85 -20.97
C ASP A 384 -9.07 -10.35 -19.60
N ILE A 385 -10.04 -10.10 -18.72
CA ILE A 385 -9.88 -9.54 -17.39
C ILE A 385 -10.31 -10.52 -16.31
N LEU A 386 -9.85 -10.29 -15.08
CA LEU A 386 -10.22 -11.07 -13.89
C LEU A 386 -10.76 -10.16 -12.79
N LEU A 387 -11.59 -10.73 -11.93
CA LEU A 387 -12.00 -10.16 -10.65
C LEU A 387 -11.88 -11.21 -9.57
N PRO A 388 -11.59 -10.80 -8.31
CA PRO A 388 -11.74 -11.65 -7.14
C PRO A 388 -13.19 -11.68 -6.68
N GLY A 389 -13.68 -12.87 -6.34
CA GLY A 389 -14.98 -13.10 -5.73
C GLY A 389 -14.84 -13.61 -4.30
N ILE A 390 -15.95 -14.11 -3.74
CA ILE A 390 -16.02 -14.69 -2.41
C ILE A 390 -16.28 -16.18 -2.52
N GLY A 391 -15.46 -16.99 -1.85
CA GLY A 391 -15.59 -18.45 -1.81
C GLY A 391 -16.33 -18.91 -0.55
N HIS A 392 -17.36 -19.72 -0.72
CA HIS A 392 -18.06 -20.39 0.36
C HIS A 392 -17.76 -21.90 0.31
N ALA A 393 -16.88 -22.36 1.18
CA ALA A 393 -16.48 -23.76 1.23
C ALA A 393 -17.56 -24.64 1.86
N THR A 394 -18.18 -25.52 1.08
CA THR A 394 -19.16 -26.51 1.53
C THR A 394 -18.50 -27.72 2.18
N ALA A 395 -17.36 -28.13 1.63
CA ALA A 395 -16.48 -29.16 2.16
C ALA A 395 -15.02 -28.80 1.86
N ARG A 396 -14.08 -29.65 2.27
CA ARG A 396 -12.66 -29.47 1.93
C ARG A 396 -12.46 -29.55 0.40
N ASN A 397 -11.86 -28.51 -0.17
CA ASN A 397 -11.66 -28.33 -1.62
C ASN A 397 -12.95 -28.20 -2.45
N GLU A 398 -14.09 -28.00 -1.80
CA GLU A 398 -15.36 -27.75 -2.48
C GLU A 398 -15.82 -26.34 -2.16
N VAL A 399 -15.75 -25.43 -3.13
CA VAL A 399 -16.03 -24.00 -2.96
C VAL A 399 -17.11 -23.56 -3.95
N GLN A 400 -18.17 -22.96 -3.42
CA GLN A 400 -19.12 -22.19 -4.21
C GLN A 400 -18.62 -20.75 -4.33
N LEU A 401 -18.40 -20.30 -5.55
CA LEU A 401 -17.96 -18.95 -5.84
C LEU A 401 -19.17 -18.01 -5.92
N GLU A 402 -19.18 -16.98 -5.10
CA GLU A 402 -20.05 -15.82 -5.24
C GLU A 402 -19.32 -14.77 -6.08
N THR A 403 -19.92 -14.34 -7.19
CA THR A 403 -19.33 -13.37 -8.14
C THR A 403 -19.49 -11.92 -7.66
N ARG A 404 -19.52 -11.70 -6.36
CA ARG A 404 -19.48 -10.39 -5.73
C ARG A 404 -18.02 -9.96 -5.60
N SER A 405 -17.72 -8.79 -6.12
CA SER A 405 -16.42 -8.14 -5.99
C SER A 405 -16.54 -6.83 -5.21
N GLU A 406 -15.42 -6.38 -4.71
CA GLU A 406 -15.31 -5.18 -3.87
C GLU A 406 -14.23 -4.26 -4.46
N HIS A 407 -14.45 -2.93 -4.39
CA HIS A 407 -13.45 -1.96 -4.86
C HIS A 407 -12.10 -2.18 -4.16
N LEU A 408 -12.14 -2.33 -2.83
CA LEU A 408 -10.92 -2.53 -2.06
C LEU A 408 -10.14 -3.78 -2.50
N ALA A 409 -10.78 -4.81 -3.03
CA ALA A 409 -10.11 -6.00 -3.53
C ALA A 409 -9.28 -5.75 -4.83
N CYS A 410 -9.29 -4.53 -5.35
CA CYS A 410 -8.44 -4.16 -6.50
C CYS A 410 -6.94 -4.19 -6.20
N PHE A 411 -6.50 -4.14 -4.93
CA PHE A 411 -5.08 -4.30 -4.54
C PHE A 411 -4.51 -5.66 -4.96
N VAL A 412 -5.37 -6.67 -5.13
CA VAL A 412 -5.00 -8.06 -5.46
C VAL A 412 -4.17 -8.14 -6.74
N GLY A 413 -4.44 -7.25 -7.72
CA GLY A 413 -3.66 -7.16 -8.95
C GLY A 413 -2.19 -6.84 -8.69
N GLY A 414 -1.91 -5.84 -7.86
CA GLY A 414 -0.56 -5.45 -7.42
C GLY A 414 0.13 -6.55 -6.60
N MET A 415 -0.60 -7.19 -5.67
CA MET A 415 -0.10 -8.29 -4.87
C MET A 415 0.37 -9.47 -5.73
N TYR A 416 -0.44 -9.90 -6.71
CA TYR A 416 -0.06 -10.97 -7.64
C TYR A 416 1.12 -10.56 -8.52
N ALA A 417 1.16 -9.33 -9.01
CA ALA A 417 2.26 -8.85 -9.84
C ALA A 417 3.58 -8.79 -9.06
N LEU A 418 3.54 -8.33 -7.82
CA LEU A 418 4.69 -8.32 -6.91
C LEU A 418 5.18 -9.75 -6.64
N ALA A 419 4.28 -10.67 -6.30
CA ALA A 419 4.61 -12.08 -6.08
C ALA A 419 5.24 -12.72 -7.34
N GLY A 420 4.74 -12.39 -8.54
CA GLY A 420 5.30 -12.87 -9.81
C GLY A 420 6.73 -12.40 -10.07
N LYS A 421 7.12 -11.24 -9.52
CA LYS A 421 8.50 -10.73 -9.59
C LYS A 421 9.39 -11.33 -8.51
N LEU A 422 8.86 -11.52 -7.31
CA LEU A 422 9.60 -12.09 -6.17
C LEU A 422 9.84 -13.60 -6.33
N PHE A 423 8.91 -14.32 -6.98
CA PHE A 423 8.92 -15.78 -7.13
C PHE A 423 8.90 -16.21 -8.60
N PRO A 424 9.92 -15.83 -9.40
CA PRO A 424 9.92 -16.05 -10.86
C PRO A 424 9.98 -17.54 -11.24
N ASP A 425 10.35 -18.42 -10.30
CA ASP A 425 10.40 -19.87 -10.43
C ASP A 425 9.12 -20.58 -9.97
N SER A 426 8.10 -19.83 -9.55
CA SER A 426 6.78 -20.39 -9.20
C SER A 426 6.13 -21.05 -10.43
N LYS A 427 5.39 -22.15 -10.20
CA LYS A 427 4.66 -22.86 -11.27
C LYS A 427 3.52 -22.03 -11.85
N ALA A 428 2.93 -21.13 -11.05
CA ALA A 428 1.83 -20.25 -11.47
C ALA A 428 2.40 -18.94 -12.02
N ASP A 429 1.84 -18.48 -13.14
CA ASP A 429 2.16 -17.15 -13.69
C ASP A 429 1.39 -16.06 -12.93
N PHE A 430 1.92 -15.70 -11.76
CA PHE A 430 1.33 -14.67 -10.92
C PHE A 430 1.36 -13.29 -11.58
N LEU A 431 2.38 -12.98 -12.39
CA LEU A 431 2.47 -11.70 -13.07
C LEU A 431 1.36 -11.54 -14.12
N ALA A 432 1.12 -12.56 -14.95
CA ALA A 432 0.02 -12.54 -15.92
C ALA A 432 -1.34 -12.46 -15.21
N THR A 433 -1.51 -13.16 -14.10
CA THR A 433 -2.73 -13.07 -13.26
C THR A 433 -2.92 -11.67 -12.71
N GLY A 434 -1.86 -11.06 -12.15
CA GLY A 434 -1.87 -9.69 -11.62
C GLY A 434 -2.25 -8.65 -12.67
N LYS A 435 -1.74 -8.79 -13.91
CA LYS A 435 -2.13 -7.93 -15.04
C LYS A 435 -3.64 -8.01 -15.32
N ARG A 436 -4.18 -9.20 -15.48
CA ARG A 436 -5.61 -9.40 -15.76
C ARG A 436 -6.52 -8.87 -14.65
N LEU A 437 -6.10 -8.95 -13.39
CA LEU A 437 -6.83 -8.39 -12.24
C LEU A 437 -6.79 -6.86 -12.25
N THR A 438 -5.63 -6.26 -12.49
CA THR A 438 -5.50 -4.80 -12.58
C THR A 438 -6.29 -4.25 -13.76
N ASP A 439 -6.18 -4.91 -14.93
CA ASP A 439 -6.95 -4.55 -16.12
C ASP A 439 -8.46 -4.68 -15.87
N GLY A 440 -8.88 -5.62 -15.01
CA GLY A 440 -10.25 -5.74 -14.56
C GLY A 440 -10.74 -4.49 -13.83
N CYS A 441 -10.02 -4.03 -12.83
CA CYS A 441 -10.38 -2.81 -12.08
C CYS A 441 -10.35 -1.56 -12.99
N ILE A 442 -9.34 -1.43 -13.86
CA ILE A 442 -9.30 -0.35 -14.88
C ILE A 442 -10.53 -0.39 -15.77
N TRP A 443 -10.94 -1.59 -16.21
CA TRP A 443 -12.11 -1.78 -17.06
C TRP A 443 -13.39 -1.30 -16.37
N PHE A 444 -13.61 -1.67 -15.11
CA PHE A 444 -14.79 -1.26 -14.34
C PHE A 444 -14.79 0.25 -14.03
N TYR A 445 -13.63 0.87 -13.80
CA TYR A 445 -13.54 2.33 -13.72
C TYR A 445 -14.00 2.97 -15.04
N LYS A 446 -13.40 2.58 -16.15
CA LYS A 446 -13.62 3.18 -17.46
C LYS A 446 -15.08 3.04 -17.95
N ASN A 447 -15.74 1.93 -17.63
CA ASN A 447 -17.07 1.61 -18.12
C ASN A 447 -18.19 1.92 -17.11
N SER A 448 -17.89 2.49 -15.94
CA SER A 448 -18.90 2.99 -15.01
C SER A 448 -19.36 4.41 -15.39
N PRO A 449 -20.60 4.81 -15.07
CA PRO A 449 -21.19 6.08 -15.52
C PRO A 449 -20.38 7.35 -15.17
N LEU A 450 -19.72 7.35 -14.03
CA LEU A 450 -18.88 8.45 -13.57
C LEU A 450 -17.38 8.24 -13.86
N GLY A 451 -16.99 7.12 -14.46
CA GLY A 451 -15.58 6.71 -14.56
C GLY A 451 -15.00 6.23 -13.23
N ILE A 452 -15.85 5.78 -12.31
CA ILE A 452 -15.51 5.30 -10.98
C ILE A 452 -16.33 4.07 -10.67
N MET A 453 -15.69 2.98 -10.22
CA MET A 453 -16.41 1.75 -9.87
C MET A 453 -17.00 1.84 -8.45
N PRO A 454 -18.13 1.15 -8.18
CA PRO A 454 -18.77 1.15 -6.87
C PRO A 454 -18.00 0.32 -5.84
N GLU A 455 -18.27 0.54 -4.54
CA GLU A 455 -17.65 -0.17 -3.42
C GLU A 455 -17.92 -1.68 -3.44
N MET A 456 -19.15 -2.12 -3.80
CA MET A 456 -19.49 -3.54 -3.78
C MET A 456 -20.54 -3.88 -4.83
N PHE A 457 -20.23 -4.82 -5.69
CA PHE A 457 -21.07 -5.19 -6.82
C PHE A 457 -20.96 -6.68 -7.18
N SER A 458 -21.94 -7.18 -7.91
CA SER A 458 -21.95 -8.52 -8.48
C SER A 458 -22.06 -8.45 -9.99
N VAL A 459 -21.45 -9.39 -10.68
CA VAL A 459 -21.44 -9.50 -12.15
C VAL A 459 -21.66 -10.95 -12.57
N SER A 460 -22.06 -11.17 -13.82
CA SER A 460 -22.09 -12.52 -14.38
C SER A 460 -20.67 -13.00 -14.67
N GLN A 461 -20.38 -14.26 -14.32
CA GLN A 461 -19.11 -14.88 -14.71
C GLN A 461 -19.21 -15.57 -16.07
N CYS A 462 -18.09 -15.63 -16.78
CA CYS A 462 -17.95 -16.47 -17.95
C CYS A 462 -17.97 -17.96 -17.55
N PRO A 463 -18.53 -18.85 -18.40
CA PRO A 463 -18.51 -20.29 -18.14
C PRO A 463 -17.10 -20.87 -18.04
N ARG A 464 -16.14 -20.26 -18.71
CA ARG A 464 -14.70 -20.59 -18.69
C ARG A 464 -13.88 -19.31 -18.64
N ARG A 465 -12.69 -19.38 -18.02
CA ARG A 465 -11.77 -18.24 -17.98
C ARG A 465 -11.10 -17.95 -19.31
N THR A 466 -11.06 -18.92 -20.22
CA THR A 466 -10.41 -18.82 -21.54
C THR A 466 -11.31 -18.26 -22.61
N GLU A 467 -12.61 -18.55 -22.55
CA GLU A 467 -13.59 -18.14 -23.55
C GLU A 467 -14.79 -17.50 -22.88
N CYS A 468 -15.18 -16.35 -23.39
CA CYS A 468 -16.32 -15.61 -22.89
C CYS A 468 -17.03 -14.89 -24.05
N VAL A 469 -18.31 -15.15 -24.20
CA VAL A 469 -19.18 -14.44 -25.15
C VAL A 469 -20.20 -13.66 -24.33
N TRP A 470 -20.40 -12.40 -24.69
CA TRP A 470 -21.43 -11.59 -24.05
C TRP A 470 -22.82 -12.17 -24.35
N ASP A 471 -23.67 -12.13 -23.35
CA ASP A 471 -25.09 -12.53 -23.50
C ASP A 471 -25.91 -11.27 -23.78
N ASP A 472 -26.29 -11.10 -25.05
CA ASP A 472 -27.03 -9.92 -25.53
C ASP A 472 -28.43 -9.75 -24.91
N THR A 473 -28.89 -10.70 -24.10
CA THR A 473 -30.13 -10.56 -23.31
C THR A 473 -29.92 -9.73 -22.02
N LYS A 474 -28.67 -9.43 -21.67
CA LYS A 474 -28.33 -8.62 -20.49
C LYS A 474 -28.32 -7.14 -20.84
N GLU A 475 -28.97 -6.35 -19.99
CA GLU A 475 -29.02 -4.88 -20.12
C GLU A 475 -27.77 -4.19 -19.55
N ASP A 476 -27.09 -4.80 -18.52
CA ASP A 476 -25.94 -4.24 -17.84
C ASP A 476 -24.92 -5.33 -17.47
N VAL A 477 -23.67 -4.92 -17.29
CA VAL A 477 -22.60 -5.76 -16.76
C VAL A 477 -22.84 -6.06 -15.29
N TYR A 478 -23.33 -5.08 -14.52
CA TYR A 478 -23.70 -5.27 -13.13
C TYR A 478 -25.00 -6.06 -13.01
N THR A 479 -24.95 -7.22 -12.37
CA THR A 479 -26.17 -7.97 -12.00
C THR A 479 -26.82 -7.39 -10.74
N TYR A 480 -26.02 -6.79 -9.86
CA TYR A 480 -26.46 -6.11 -8.65
C TYR A 480 -25.36 -5.20 -8.09
N VAL A 481 -25.69 -3.98 -7.69
CA VAL A 481 -24.78 -3.09 -6.97
C VAL A 481 -25.28 -2.96 -5.53
N ARG A 482 -24.54 -3.57 -4.60
CA ARG A 482 -24.90 -3.65 -3.18
C ARG A 482 -24.53 -2.37 -2.43
N ASP A 483 -23.31 -1.89 -2.63
CA ASP A 483 -22.83 -0.62 -2.09
C ASP A 483 -22.35 0.25 -3.25
N LYS A 484 -23.10 1.33 -3.49
CA LYS A 484 -22.91 2.23 -4.62
C LYS A 484 -21.94 3.36 -4.34
N ASN A 485 -21.44 3.44 -3.10
CA ASN A 485 -20.56 4.51 -2.66
C ASN A 485 -19.21 4.45 -3.39
N TYR A 486 -18.48 5.55 -3.34
CA TYR A 486 -17.04 5.62 -3.53
C TYR A 486 -16.41 6.44 -2.41
N LYS A 487 -15.47 5.86 -1.70
CA LYS A 487 -14.90 6.44 -0.48
C LYS A 487 -13.49 7.00 -0.66
N LEU A 488 -13.13 7.41 -1.86
CA LEU A 488 -11.80 7.94 -2.21
C LEU A 488 -10.67 6.90 -2.12
N ARG A 489 -10.97 5.64 -2.32
CA ARG A 489 -10.10 4.47 -2.12
C ARG A 489 -8.90 4.38 -3.07
N PRO A 490 -7.75 3.84 -2.58
CA PRO A 490 -6.50 3.73 -3.31
C PRO A 490 -6.30 2.44 -4.11
N GLU A 491 -6.93 1.32 -3.77
CA GLU A 491 -6.47 -0.03 -4.10
C GLU A 491 -6.40 -0.33 -5.61
N ALA A 492 -7.27 0.29 -6.39
CA ALA A 492 -7.17 0.20 -7.85
C ALA A 492 -5.93 0.93 -8.38
N LEU A 493 -5.65 2.13 -7.83
CA LEU A 493 -4.46 2.92 -8.19
C LEU A 493 -3.18 2.31 -7.64
N GLU A 494 -3.22 1.64 -6.49
CA GLU A 494 -2.14 0.83 -5.97
C GLU A 494 -1.72 -0.24 -6.99
N SER A 495 -2.67 -1.05 -7.47
CA SER A 495 -2.39 -2.07 -8.48
C SER A 495 -1.83 -1.46 -9.78
N VAL A 496 -2.37 -0.33 -10.22
CA VAL A 496 -1.84 0.41 -11.38
C VAL A 496 -0.41 0.88 -11.14
N PHE A 497 -0.09 1.37 -9.92
CA PHE A 497 1.27 1.74 -9.52
C PHE A 497 2.22 0.55 -9.61
N TYR A 498 1.86 -0.59 -9.01
CA TYR A 498 2.68 -1.80 -9.07
C TYR A 498 2.91 -2.27 -10.51
N LEU A 499 1.85 -2.33 -11.31
CA LEU A 499 1.97 -2.79 -12.71
C LEU A 499 2.84 -1.84 -13.54
N TRP A 500 2.67 -0.52 -13.39
CA TRP A 500 3.53 0.44 -14.08
C TRP A 500 5.01 0.27 -13.66
N ARG A 501 5.29 0.19 -12.35
CA ARG A 501 6.66 0.02 -11.85
C ARG A 501 7.30 -1.29 -12.30
N ILE A 502 6.52 -2.37 -12.37
CA ILE A 502 6.98 -3.72 -12.73
C ILE A 502 7.17 -3.87 -14.24
N THR A 503 6.31 -3.28 -15.06
CA THR A 503 6.30 -3.49 -16.51
C THR A 503 6.95 -2.36 -17.30
N GLY A 504 6.87 -1.13 -16.80
CA GLY A 504 7.24 0.07 -17.55
C GLY A 504 6.25 0.44 -18.66
N ASP A 505 5.06 -0.18 -18.69
CA ASP A 505 4.06 0.05 -19.73
C ASP A 505 3.28 1.33 -19.44
N GLU A 506 3.34 2.28 -20.38
CA GLU A 506 2.68 3.59 -20.27
C GLU A 506 1.15 3.51 -20.21
N VAL A 507 0.54 2.40 -20.63
CA VAL A 507 -0.91 2.21 -20.55
C VAL A 507 -1.43 2.36 -19.12
N TYR A 508 -0.65 1.94 -18.13
CA TYR A 508 -1.00 2.09 -16.71
C TYR A 508 -0.94 3.54 -16.23
N ARG A 509 -0.01 4.33 -16.76
CA ARG A 509 0.06 5.77 -16.46
C ARG A 509 -1.10 6.55 -17.07
N ASP A 510 -1.50 6.18 -18.28
CA ASP A 510 -2.66 6.80 -18.93
C ASP A 510 -3.95 6.40 -18.21
N ALA A 511 -4.12 5.14 -17.83
CA ALA A 511 -5.24 4.68 -17.01
C ALA A 511 -5.31 5.43 -15.67
N ALA A 512 -4.18 5.59 -14.96
CA ALA A 512 -4.12 6.34 -13.71
C ALA A 512 -4.55 7.80 -13.88
N TRP A 513 -4.18 8.42 -15.00
CA TRP A 513 -4.59 9.79 -15.30
C TRP A 513 -6.08 9.91 -15.56
N ASP A 514 -6.65 9.00 -16.35
CA ASP A 514 -8.09 8.96 -16.62
C ASP A 514 -8.89 8.75 -15.32
N MET A 515 -8.43 7.84 -14.44
CA MET A 515 -9.01 7.60 -13.13
C MET A 515 -8.94 8.86 -12.24
N PHE A 516 -7.79 9.53 -12.17
CA PHE A 516 -7.64 10.77 -11.41
C PHE A 516 -8.59 11.87 -11.89
N GLN A 517 -8.70 12.06 -13.21
CA GLN A 517 -9.61 13.05 -13.79
C GLN A 517 -11.08 12.75 -13.47
N ALA A 518 -11.48 11.48 -13.55
CA ALA A 518 -12.83 11.05 -13.21
C ALA A 518 -13.13 11.32 -11.71
N ILE A 519 -12.22 10.93 -10.83
CA ILE A 519 -12.34 11.12 -9.38
C ILE A 519 -12.42 12.60 -9.03
N ASP A 520 -11.43 13.43 -9.45
CA ASP A 520 -11.41 14.85 -9.09
C ASP A 520 -12.62 15.61 -9.63
N ALA A 521 -13.14 15.23 -10.82
CA ALA A 521 -14.29 15.87 -11.43
C ALA A 521 -15.59 15.74 -10.62
N VAL A 522 -15.77 14.66 -9.86
CA VAL A 522 -17.03 14.37 -9.14
C VAL A 522 -16.92 14.45 -7.61
N THR A 523 -15.69 14.44 -7.06
CA THR A 523 -15.47 14.45 -5.61
C THR A 523 -15.00 15.80 -5.07
N LYS A 524 -14.59 16.74 -5.95
CA LYS A 524 -13.99 18.02 -5.59
C LYS A 524 -14.97 18.91 -4.84
N THR A 525 -14.52 19.45 -3.69
CA THR A 525 -15.27 20.39 -2.85
C THR A 525 -14.51 21.70 -2.68
N GLN A 526 -15.09 22.65 -1.94
CA GLN A 526 -14.39 23.87 -1.56
C GLN A 526 -13.15 23.57 -0.71
N PHE A 527 -13.20 22.58 0.17
CA PHE A 527 -12.14 22.30 1.13
C PHE A 527 -11.17 21.23 0.64
N ALA A 528 -11.68 20.16 0.04
CA ALA A 528 -10.85 19.01 -0.37
C ALA A 528 -11.54 18.16 -1.45
N ASN A 529 -11.63 16.85 -1.24
CA ASN A 529 -12.46 15.90 -2.02
C ASN A 529 -13.33 15.11 -1.04
N ALA A 530 -14.53 14.76 -1.45
CA ALA A 530 -15.53 14.10 -0.62
C ALA A 530 -15.94 12.74 -1.20
N ALA A 531 -16.26 11.78 -0.34
CA ALA A 531 -16.88 10.53 -0.75
C ALA A 531 -18.19 10.77 -1.51
N VAL A 532 -18.54 9.86 -2.42
CA VAL A 532 -19.75 9.91 -3.26
C VAL A 532 -20.70 8.81 -2.84
N ARG A 533 -21.99 9.13 -2.71
CA ARG A 533 -23.05 8.19 -2.25
C ARG A 533 -23.44 7.17 -3.29
N ASP A 534 -23.51 7.57 -4.56
CA ASP A 534 -23.93 6.70 -5.66
C ASP A 534 -23.13 7.03 -6.92
N VAL A 535 -22.27 6.11 -7.34
CA VAL A 535 -21.48 6.27 -8.58
C VAL A 535 -22.20 5.70 -9.81
N THR A 536 -23.39 5.12 -9.64
CA THR A 536 -24.17 4.55 -10.73
C THR A 536 -25.09 5.57 -11.41
N VAL A 537 -25.11 6.81 -10.89
CA VAL A 537 -25.93 7.91 -11.40
C VAL A 537 -25.17 8.74 -12.45
N GLY A 538 -25.91 9.62 -13.14
CA GLY A 538 -25.32 10.62 -14.03
C GLY A 538 -24.63 11.76 -13.25
N LYS A 539 -23.67 12.46 -13.87
CA LYS A 539 -22.91 13.56 -13.24
C LYS A 539 -23.76 14.66 -12.57
N LYS A 540 -24.97 14.87 -13.04
CA LYS A 540 -25.89 15.90 -12.52
C LYS A 540 -26.55 15.50 -11.20
N ASP A 541 -26.58 14.20 -10.92
CA ASP A 541 -27.30 13.61 -9.79
C ASP A 541 -26.34 13.10 -8.71
N VAL A 542 -25.06 13.50 -8.77
CA VAL A 542 -24.04 13.11 -7.82
C VAL A 542 -24.30 13.77 -6.45
N GLU A 543 -24.46 12.94 -5.43
CA GLU A 543 -24.51 13.36 -4.03
C GLU A 543 -23.21 12.98 -3.32
N MET A 544 -22.64 13.94 -2.59
CA MET A 544 -21.42 13.72 -1.80
C MET A 544 -21.74 13.43 -0.33
N GLU A 545 -20.83 12.74 0.34
CA GLU A 545 -20.84 12.57 1.80
C GLU A 545 -19.81 13.48 2.45
N ASP A 546 -20.10 14.00 3.63
CA ASP A 546 -19.17 14.84 4.41
C ASP A 546 -18.09 13.98 5.08
N SER A 547 -17.38 13.21 4.24
CA SER A 547 -16.37 12.22 4.62
C SER A 547 -15.19 12.25 3.66
N MET A 548 -14.00 12.38 4.23
CA MET A 548 -12.70 12.19 3.57
C MET A 548 -11.82 11.41 4.53
N GLU A 549 -11.60 10.15 4.22
CA GLU A 549 -10.68 9.29 4.97
C GLU A 549 -9.23 9.79 4.84
N SER A 550 -8.39 9.56 5.85
CA SER A 550 -6.97 9.99 5.81
C SER A 550 -6.22 9.43 4.60
N PHE A 551 -6.59 8.22 4.16
CA PHE A 551 -5.98 7.54 3.01
C PHE A 551 -6.21 8.24 1.66
N TRP A 552 -7.17 9.17 1.53
CA TRP A 552 -7.26 9.99 0.31
C TRP A 552 -5.94 10.68 -0.02
N MET A 553 -5.38 11.34 0.97
CA MET A 553 -4.09 12.02 0.84
C MET A 553 -2.91 11.07 1.02
N ALA A 554 -3.01 10.18 2.00
CA ALA A 554 -1.94 9.30 2.42
C ALA A 554 -1.66 8.15 1.45
N GLU A 555 -2.66 7.72 0.67
CA GLU A 555 -2.54 6.59 -0.25
C GLU A 555 -2.92 6.95 -1.67
N THR A 556 -4.18 7.35 -1.91
CA THR A 556 -4.70 7.57 -3.26
C THR A 556 -3.88 8.63 -4.01
N LEU A 557 -3.67 9.81 -3.40
CA LEU A 557 -2.85 10.86 -3.99
C LEU A 557 -1.35 10.52 -3.96
N LYS A 558 -0.87 9.75 -2.98
CA LYS A 558 0.52 9.26 -2.93
C LYS A 558 0.82 8.32 -4.10
N TYR A 559 -0.01 7.28 -4.33
CA TYR A 559 0.18 6.37 -5.46
C TYR A 559 0.10 7.11 -6.79
N LEU A 560 -0.88 7.99 -6.97
CA LEU A 560 -0.96 8.85 -8.15
C LEU A 560 0.30 9.69 -8.35
N TYR A 561 0.81 10.34 -7.30
CA TYR A 561 2.02 11.15 -7.38
C TYR A 561 3.25 10.29 -7.75
N LEU A 562 3.39 9.11 -7.17
CA LEU A 562 4.47 8.16 -7.45
C LEU A 562 4.38 7.56 -8.88
N ILE A 563 3.19 7.36 -9.44
CA ILE A 563 2.98 6.94 -10.83
C ILE A 563 3.55 8.00 -11.79
N PHE A 564 3.41 9.28 -11.46
CA PHE A 564 3.93 10.39 -12.25
C PHE A 564 5.25 10.96 -11.73
N SER A 565 5.95 10.24 -10.85
CA SER A 565 7.31 10.56 -10.43
C SER A 565 8.35 9.79 -11.25
N GLU A 566 9.62 10.15 -11.08
CA GLU A 566 10.73 9.33 -11.54
C GLU A 566 10.67 7.95 -10.85
N PRO A 567 10.96 6.84 -11.56
CA PRO A 567 10.85 5.49 -11.00
C PRO A 567 11.75 5.23 -9.78
N GLU A 568 12.81 6.01 -9.65
CA GLU A 568 13.77 5.94 -8.53
C GLU A 568 13.23 6.57 -7.25
N LEU A 569 12.21 7.43 -7.35
CA LEU A 569 11.54 7.98 -6.17
C LEU A 569 10.73 6.88 -5.49
N VAL A 570 11.17 6.44 -4.31
CA VAL A 570 10.61 5.30 -3.57
C VAL A 570 10.53 4.05 -4.47
N SER A 571 11.71 3.55 -4.86
CA SER A 571 11.84 2.36 -5.73
C SER A 571 11.35 1.09 -5.03
N LEU A 572 10.58 0.24 -5.72
CA LEU A 572 10.17 -1.08 -5.24
C LEU A 572 11.35 -2.05 -5.01
N ASP A 573 12.54 -1.76 -5.57
CA ASP A 573 13.76 -2.50 -5.28
C ASP A 573 14.41 -2.08 -3.95
N GLU A 574 13.95 -0.99 -3.33
CA GLU A 574 14.50 -0.43 -2.10
C GLU A 574 13.49 -0.33 -0.96
N PHE A 575 12.21 -0.29 -1.29
CA PHE A 575 11.12 -0.11 -0.35
C PHE A 575 10.02 -1.14 -0.56
N VAL A 576 9.40 -1.53 0.53
CA VAL A 576 8.15 -2.28 0.57
C VAL A 576 7.07 -1.41 1.19
N PHE A 577 5.90 -1.36 0.58
CA PHE A 577 4.76 -0.58 1.09
C PHE A 577 3.90 -1.45 2.00
N ASN A 578 3.50 -0.92 3.17
CA ASN A 578 2.47 -1.56 3.98
C ASN A 578 1.07 -1.37 3.35
N THR A 579 0.02 -1.82 4.02
CA THR A 579 -1.35 -1.74 3.50
C THR A 579 -1.95 -0.31 3.53
N GLU A 580 -1.29 0.66 4.19
CA GLU A 580 -1.61 2.10 4.19
C GLU A 580 -0.63 2.91 3.30
N ALA A 581 0.00 2.24 2.34
CA ALA A 581 0.97 2.86 1.43
C ALA A 581 2.18 3.54 2.11
N HIS A 582 2.57 3.09 3.30
CA HIS A 582 3.77 3.56 3.99
C HIS A 582 5.00 2.78 3.52
N PRO A 583 6.01 3.42 2.90
CA PRO A 583 7.19 2.74 2.38
C PRO A 583 8.23 2.47 3.47
N PHE A 584 8.50 1.21 3.76
CA PHE A 584 9.56 0.77 4.65
C PHE A 584 10.80 0.38 3.85
N ARG A 585 11.96 0.85 4.31
CA ARG A 585 13.23 0.54 3.64
C ARG A 585 13.62 -0.91 3.87
N ILE A 586 13.95 -1.61 2.79
CA ILE A 586 14.48 -2.98 2.83
C ILE A 586 15.92 -2.92 3.33
N PRO A 587 16.28 -3.66 4.41
CA PRO A 587 17.68 -3.75 4.88
C PRO A 587 18.57 -4.39 3.82
N ARG A 588 19.82 -3.92 3.70
CA ARG A 588 20.84 -4.48 2.79
C ARG A 588 22.16 -4.65 3.49
#